data_210e3d050f5d611f06f918df853c1d40
#
_entry.id   210e3d050f5d611f06f918df853c1d40
#
_cell.length_a   1.000
_cell.length_b   1.000
_cell.length_c   1.000
_cell.angle_alpha   90.00
_cell.angle_beta   90.00
_cell.angle_gamma   90.00
#
_symmetry.space_group_name_H-M   'P 1'
#
loop_
_entity.id
_entity.type
_entity.pdbx_description
1 polymer ?
#
loop_
_entity_poly.entity_id
_entity_poly.type
_entity_poly.pdbx_seq_one_letter_code
_entity_poly.pdbx_strand_id
1 'polypeptide(L)'
;IEDLFPGLKAEKMAYAELEASLAKVLPELNLQPHPSWTSKVIQVYEMALVRHSLMLVGPSGVGKSRIVETLHKTLEGCTADPLMPPMVGQSHRELKMNPKAITAPQMFGNLDVVANEWTEGIFAALWRKANKDKKHFTWIVLDGPVDAIWIENMNTVMDDNKILTLANNDRIPMLRPNVTLHFEVEDLRNASPATVSRAGIIYVSLQDLGWQPMVTSWLATRKGGERDELTRLFASDGIVPDLLEFIGRECNMCMACTPISLLSSTVTLLEALLDAFGKEAGALDQQVIGRLFVYAMIWTVAGILEADDRAKVDAKLRSKECAKLLGVELPDTQAPDTVYEYRVDEASGEWVHWVRQIPAIELPQGKDLGNKFATILVPTIDSVRNEYTLGLSVSLGRPVLL
;
A
#
# COMPACT_ATOMS: atom_id res chain seq x y z
N ILE A 1 8.51 -9.58 31.19
CA ILE A 1 8.78 -8.82 32.43
C ILE A 1 8.33 -9.65 33.64
N GLU A 2 7.14 -10.24 33.63
CA GLU A 2 6.62 -11.07 34.74
C GLU A 2 7.51 -12.27 35.08
N ASP A 3 8.14 -12.89 34.05
CA ASP A 3 9.07 -14.02 34.26
C ASP A 3 10.40 -13.60 34.88
N LEU A 4 10.86 -12.37 34.60
CA LEU A 4 12.12 -11.82 35.12
C LEU A 4 11.92 -11.05 36.42
N PHE A 5 10.74 -10.49 36.65
CA PHE A 5 10.37 -9.67 37.79
C PHE A 5 8.99 -10.07 38.32
N PRO A 6 8.84 -11.23 38.96
CA PRO A 6 7.57 -11.72 39.47
C PRO A 6 6.96 -10.74 40.48
N GLY A 7 5.71 -10.33 40.21
CA GLY A 7 4.97 -9.41 41.08
C GLY A 7 5.16 -7.92 40.79
N LEU A 8 6.04 -7.54 39.85
CA LEU A 8 6.14 -6.17 39.35
C LEU A 8 5.18 -5.96 38.16
N LYS A 9 4.16 -5.14 38.36
CA LYS A 9 3.35 -4.62 37.25
C LYS A 9 4.07 -3.38 36.71
N ALA A 10 4.59 -3.47 35.50
CA ALA A 10 5.13 -2.30 34.81
C ALA A 10 3.98 -1.29 34.63
N GLU A 11 4.12 -0.10 35.18
CA GLU A 11 3.23 1.02 34.87
C GLU A 11 3.40 1.39 33.40
N LYS A 12 2.30 1.47 32.65
CA LYS A 12 2.34 2.01 31.30
C LYS A 12 2.72 3.48 31.37
N MET A 13 3.83 3.85 30.76
CA MET A 13 4.17 5.27 30.62
C MET A 13 3.06 5.95 29.82
N ALA A 14 2.51 7.01 30.40
CA ALA A 14 1.50 7.84 29.71
C ALA A 14 2.23 8.94 28.92
N TYR A 15 2.06 8.94 27.63
CA TYR A 15 2.59 9.96 26.72
C TYR A 15 1.50 10.97 26.35
N ALA A 16 0.94 11.66 27.35
CA ALA A 16 -0.24 12.50 27.16
C ALA A 16 -0.10 13.57 26.06
N GLU A 17 1.08 14.19 25.94
CA GLU A 17 1.32 15.18 24.89
C GLU A 17 1.44 14.52 23.51
N LEU A 18 2.13 13.39 23.41
CA LEU A 18 2.27 12.62 22.18
C LEU A 18 0.90 12.09 21.69
N GLU A 19 0.09 11.56 22.61
CA GLU A 19 -1.25 11.08 22.31
C GLU A 19 -2.18 12.22 21.87
N ALA A 20 -2.09 13.37 22.52
CA ALA A 20 -2.86 14.55 22.14
C ALA A 20 -2.45 15.11 20.75
N SER A 21 -1.14 15.11 20.46
CA SER A 21 -0.63 15.49 19.13
C SER A 21 -1.07 14.46 18.07
N LEU A 22 -0.96 13.17 18.36
CA LEU A 22 -1.39 12.08 17.47
C LEU A 22 -2.86 12.20 17.11
N ALA A 23 -3.73 12.50 18.08
CA ALA A 23 -5.17 12.69 17.85
C ALA A 23 -5.48 13.86 16.90
N LYS A 24 -4.61 14.88 16.82
CA LYS A 24 -4.73 15.99 15.87
C LYS A 24 -4.20 15.62 14.49
N VAL A 25 -3.10 14.89 14.43
CA VAL A 25 -2.41 14.53 13.18
C VAL A 25 -3.21 13.51 12.36
N LEU A 26 -3.90 12.55 13.00
CA LEU A 26 -4.67 11.54 12.30
C LEU A 26 -5.70 12.12 11.31
N PRO A 27 -6.57 13.06 11.70
CA PRO A 27 -7.49 13.70 10.76
C PRO A 27 -6.79 14.51 9.67
N GLU A 28 -5.67 15.19 9.98
CA GLU A 28 -4.90 15.97 8.99
C GLU A 28 -4.33 15.08 7.88
N LEU A 29 -3.97 13.84 8.22
CA LEU A 29 -3.51 12.82 7.28
C LEU A 29 -4.65 12.01 6.64
N ASN A 30 -5.91 12.37 6.94
CA ASN A 30 -7.08 11.59 6.55
C ASN A 30 -6.98 10.12 6.99
N LEU A 31 -6.47 9.88 8.20
CA LEU A 31 -6.37 8.56 8.81
C LEU A 31 -7.43 8.38 9.89
N GLN A 32 -7.91 7.16 10.03
CA GLN A 32 -8.87 6.80 11.06
C GLN A 32 -8.16 6.38 12.36
N PRO A 33 -8.65 6.79 13.53
CA PRO A 33 -8.13 6.30 14.79
C PRO A 33 -8.44 4.79 14.94
N HIS A 34 -7.40 3.97 14.86
CA HIS A 34 -7.51 2.53 15.08
C HIS A 34 -6.56 2.11 16.20
N PRO A 35 -7.09 1.70 17.38
CA PRO A 35 -6.28 1.52 18.59
C PRO A 35 -5.07 0.61 18.42
N SER A 36 -5.22 -0.55 17.77
CA SER A 36 -4.10 -1.48 17.54
C SER A 36 -3.02 -0.87 16.67
N TRP A 37 -3.41 -0.16 15.61
CA TRP A 37 -2.46 0.48 14.70
C TRP A 37 -1.83 1.74 15.31
N THR A 38 -2.60 2.59 15.99
CA THR A 38 -2.07 3.77 16.66
C THR A 38 -1.10 3.40 17.79
N SER A 39 -1.31 2.27 18.47
CA SER A 39 -0.35 1.76 19.44
C SER A 39 1.01 1.43 18.81
N LYS A 40 1.06 1.04 17.51
CA LYS A 40 2.32 0.82 16.79
C LYS A 40 3.10 2.12 16.60
N VAL A 41 2.42 3.25 16.40
CA VAL A 41 3.08 4.57 16.33
C VAL A 41 3.82 4.87 17.63
N ILE A 42 3.15 4.62 18.77
CA ILE A 42 3.77 4.78 20.10
C ILE A 42 4.94 3.80 20.30
N GLN A 43 4.77 2.52 19.90
CA GLN A 43 5.83 1.52 19.98
C GLN A 43 7.07 1.91 19.16
N VAL A 44 6.91 2.52 17.98
CA VAL A 44 8.04 3.03 17.18
C VAL A 44 8.77 4.15 17.94
N TYR A 45 8.02 5.06 18.56
CA TYR A 45 8.59 6.10 19.41
C TYR A 45 9.40 5.50 20.56
N GLU A 46 8.78 4.62 21.35
CA GLU A 46 9.44 3.95 22.50
C GLU A 46 10.70 3.21 22.07
N MET A 47 10.63 2.50 20.96
CA MET A 47 11.77 1.77 20.43
C MET A 47 12.90 2.72 19.96
N ALA A 48 12.53 3.85 19.35
CA ALA A 48 13.49 4.86 18.90
C ALA A 48 14.25 5.53 20.06
N LEU A 49 13.68 5.54 21.28
CA LEU A 49 14.37 6.01 22.49
C LEU A 49 15.49 5.06 22.93
N VAL A 50 15.35 3.77 22.65
CA VAL A 50 16.28 2.72 23.12
C VAL A 50 17.24 2.28 22.02
N ARG A 51 16.78 2.27 20.77
CA ARG A 51 17.54 1.77 19.61
C ARG A 51 17.62 2.83 18.51
N HIS A 52 18.79 2.96 17.90
CA HIS A 52 19.00 3.84 16.74
C HIS A 52 18.75 3.17 15.40
N SER A 53 18.46 1.88 15.40
CA SER A 53 18.13 1.07 14.22
C SER A 53 16.82 0.33 14.48
N LEU A 54 15.82 0.60 13.66
CA LEU A 54 14.46 0.11 13.82
C LEU A 54 14.03 -0.70 12.59
N MET A 55 13.29 -1.78 12.80
CA MET A 55 12.70 -2.58 11.73
C MET A 55 11.18 -2.67 11.92
N LEU A 56 10.42 -2.08 11.00
CA LEU A 56 9.00 -2.35 10.85
C LEU A 56 8.82 -3.54 9.93
N VAL A 57 8.35 -4.63 10.49
CA VAL A 57 8.18 -5.92 9.81
C VAL A 57 6.69 -6.19 9.61
N GLY A 58 6.30 -6.57 8.41
CA GLY A 58 4.92 -6.96 8.12
C GLY A 58 4.59 -6.89 6.63
N PRO A 59 3.48 -7.51 6.22
CA PRO A 59 3.04 -7.55 4.83
C PRO A 59 2.87 -6.16 4.21
N SER A 60 2.81 -6.11 2.88
CA SER A 60 2.45 -4.87 2.16
C SER A 60 1.01 -4.46 2.52
N GLY A 61 0.77 -3.15 2.61
CA GLY A 61 -0.55 -2.59 2.87
C GLY A 61 -0.92 -2.43 4.36
N VAL A 62 -0.14 -2.96 5.31
CA VAL A 62 -0.42 -2.80 6.76
C VAL A 62 -0.12 -1.40 7.32
N GLY A 63 0.33 -0.48 6.48
CA GLY A 63 0.54 0.91 6.88
C GLY A 63 1.89 1.21 7.53
N LYS A 64 2.96 0.43 7.27
CA LYS A 64 4.30 0.68 7.82
C LYS A 64 4.79 2.11 7.58
N SER A 65 4.82 2.55 6.33
CA SER A 65 5.25 3.91 5.97
C SER A 65 4.33 4.99 6.56
N ARG A 66 3.03 4.68 6.71
CA ARG A 66 2.09 5.61 7.36
C ARG A 66 2.33 5.73 8.86
N ILE A 67 2.76 4.66 9.53
CA ILE A 67 3.18 4.70 10.95
C ILE A 67 4.33 5.72 11.12
N VAL A 68 5.34 5.65 10.25
CA VAL A 68 6.51 6.54 10.31
C VAL A 68 6.12 7.99 10.02
N GLU A 69 5.39 8.24 8.94
CA GLU A 69 4.87 9.58 8.59
C GLU A 69 4.02 10.19 9.71
N THR A 70 3.13 9.38 10.29
CA THR A 70 2.28 9.81 11.40
C THR A 70 3.13 10.16 12.62
N LEU A 71 4.13 9.33 12.95
CA LEU A 71 5.05 9.60 14.06
C LEU A 71 5.81 10.90 13.85
N HIS A 72 6.35 11.14 12.65
CA HIS A 72 7.10 12.37 12.37
C HIS A 72 6.25 13.62 12.60
N LYS A 73 5.05 13.69 12.03
CA LYS A 73 4.14 14.82 12.23
C LYS A 73 3.69 14.96 13.68
N THR A 74 3.48 13.85 14.36
CA THR A 74 3.12 13.84 15.78
C THR A 74 4.23 14.46 16.64
N LEU A 75 5.49 14.06 16.40
CA LEU A 75 6.65 14.57 17.12
C LEU A 75 6.93 16.04 16.81
N GLU A 76 6.73 16.48 15.56
CA GLU A 76 6.83 17.89 15.16
C GLU A 76 5.78 18.77 15.86
N GLY A 77 4.61 18.21 16.14
CA GLY A 77 3.53 18.90 16.84
C GLY A 77 3.68 18.99 18.37
N CYS A 78 4.67 18.30 18.93
CA CYS A 78 4.96 18.35 20.36
C CYS A 78 5.89 19.51 20.72
N THR A 79 5.83 19.95 21.99
CA THR A 79 6.69 21.05 22.49
C THR A 79 8.14 20.56 22.65
N ALA A 80 9.08 21.28 22.09
CA ALA A 80 10.50 21.02 22.31
C ALA A 80 10.87 21.36 23.76
N ASP A 81 11.32 20.36 24.51
CA ASP A 81 11.81 20.52 25.87
C ASP A 81 13.24 19.95 25.96
N PRO A 82 14.22 20.65 26.57
CA PRO A 82 15.59 20.14 26.78
C PRO A 82 15.65 18.81 27.56
N LEU A 83 14.62 18.46 28.32
CA LEU A 83 14.51 17.22 29.07
C LEU A 83 13.93 16.07 28.22
N MET A 84 13.35 16.39 27.06
CA MET A 84 12.77 15.43 26.12
C MET A 84 13.84 14.92 25.14
N PRO A 85 13.62 13.74 24.54
CA PRO A 85 14.51 13.20 23.51
C PRO A 85 14.67 14.18 22.32
N PRO A 86 15.84 14.20 21.67
CA PRO A 86 16.12 15.15 20.59
C PRO A 86 15.17 15.13 19.41
N MET A 87 14.37 14.06 19.28
CA MET A 87 13.37 13.91 18.20
C MET A 87 12.07 14.68 18.45
N VAL A 88 11.78 15.08 19.68
CA VAL A 88 10.53 15.76 20.04
C VAL A 88 10.60 17.25 19.75
N GLY A 89 9.59 17.80 19.06
CA GLY A 89 9.51 19.22 18.74
C GLY A 89 10.51 19.69 17.67
N GLN A 90 11.14 18.77 16.94
CA GLN A 90 12.03 19.08 15.82
C GLN A 90 11.40 18.71 14.49
N SER A 91 11.85 19.35 13.42
CA SER A 91 11.47 18.95 12.08
C SER A 91 12.14 17.63 11.68
N HIS A 92 11.37 16.73 11.10
CA HIS A 92 11.82 15.42 10.67
C HIS A 92 12.10 15.39 9.16
N ARG A 93 13.10 14.63 8.76
CA ARG A 93 13.49 14.44 7.38
C ARG A 93 13.71 12.97 7.07
N GLU A 94 13.04 12.50 6.04
CA GLU A 94 13.28 11.16 5.50
C GLU A 94 14.25 11.19 4.32
N LEU A 95 15.20 10.24 4.34
CA LEU A 95 16.07 9.90 3.23
C LEU A 95 15.77 8.45 2.86
N LYS A 96 14.84 8.25 1.93
CA LYS A 96 14.31 6.92 1.58
C LYS A 96 15.05 6.34 0.38
N MET A 97 15.39 5.05 0.45
CA MET A 97 15.95 4.29 -0.65
C MET A 97 15.50 2.83 -0.62
N ASN A 98 15.47 2.21 -1.79
CA ASN A 98 15.28 0.77 -1.90
C ASN A 98 16.65 0.09 -2.12
N PRO A 99 17.12 -0.70 -1.14
CA PRO A 99 18.43 -1.35 -1.25
C PRO A 99 18.51 -2.43 -2.35
N LYS A 100 17.36 -2.96 -2.81
CA LYS A 100 17.31 -3.94 -3.90
C LYS A 100 17.35 -3.31 -5.29
N ALA A 101 17.14 -2.01 -5.41
CA ALA A 101 17.21 -1.30 -6.69
C ALA A 101 18.66 -1.08 -7.17
N ILE A 102 19.64 -1.29 -6.30
CA ILE A 102 21.06 -1.04 -6.55
C ILE A 102 21.92 -2.22 -6.06
N THR A 103 23.11 -2.35 -6.61
CA THR A 103 24.08 -3.35 -6.16
C THR A 103 24.81 -2.90 -4.89
N ALA A 104 25.42 -3.85 -4.16
CA ALA A 104 26.17 -3.52 -2.96
C ALA A 104 27.33 -2.53 -3.22
N PRO A 105 28.12 -2.61 -4.32
CA PRO A 105 29.09 -1.57 -4.65
C PRO A 105 28.46 -0.19 -4.91
N GLN A 106 27.31 -0.12 -5.54
CA GLN A 106 26.59 1.14 -5.72
C GLN A 106 26.04 1.70 -4.41
N MET A 107 25.68 0.82 -3.48
CA MET A 107 25.16 1.23 -2.17
C MET A 107 26.26 1.74 -1.24
N PHE A 108 27.34 1.01 -1.08
CA PHE A 108 28.39 1.31 -0.08
C PHE A 108 29.62 1.98 -0.69
N GLY A 109 29.86 1.79 -1.96
CA GLY A 109 31.02 2.27 -2.69
C GLY A 109 31.83 1.13 -3.32
N ASN A 110 32.63 1.48 -4.31
CA ASN A 110 33.48 0.57 -5.05
C ASN A 110 34.89 1.12 -5.20
N LEU A 111 35.88 0.26 -4.96
CA LEU A 111 37.27 0.56 -5.23
C LEU A 111 37.67 -0.08 -6.58
N ASP A 112 37.94 0.74 -7.57
CA ASP A 112 38.58 0.27 -8.81
C ASP A 112 40.04 -0.09 -8.49
N VAL A 113 40.34 -1.39 -8.47
CA VAL A 113 41.68 -1.88 -8.14
C VAL A 113 42.72 -1.52 -9.20
N VAL A 114 42.30 -1.32 -10.45
CA VAL A 114 43.20 -0.99 -11.56
C VAL A 114 43.56 0.49 -11.57
N ALA A 115 42.55 1.34 -11.43
CA ALA A 115 42.75 2.81 -11.38
C ALA A 115 43.09 3.29 -9.96
N ASN A 116 42.94 2.45 -8.95
CA ASN A 116 43.04 2.82 -7.54
C ASN A 116 42.15 4.03 -7.17
N GLU A 117 40.96 4.09 -7.80
CA GLU A 117 39.98 5.14 -7.57
C GLU A 117 38.81 4.61 -6.73
N TRP A 118 38.39 5.43 -5.76
CA TRP A 118 37.23 5.15 -4.94
C TRP A 118 36.00 5.88 -5.47
N THR A 119 34.94 5.15 -5.75
CA THR A 119 33.62 5.71 -6.05
C THR A 119 32.73 5.57 -4.83
N GLU A 120 32.24 6.68 -4.28
CA GLU A 120 31.39 6.66 -3.09
C GLU A 120 30.01 6.11 -3.41
N GLY A 121 29.49 5.25 -2.54
CA GLY A 121 28.16 4.66 -2.68
C GLY A 121 27.04 5.59 -2.19
N ILE A 122 25.81 5.32 -2.66
CA ILE A 122 24.62 6.13 -2.34
C ILE A 122 24.36 6.17 -0.86
N PHE A 123 24.40 5.02 -0.16
CA PHE A 123 24.17 4.97 1.29
C PHE A 123 25.27 5.71 2.07
N ALA A 124 26.53 5.55 1.67
CA ALA A 124 27.63 6.28 2.30
C ALA A 124 27.45 7.80 2.16
N ALA A 125 27.06 8.28 0.98
CA ALA A 125 26.75 9.68 0.74
C ALA A 125 25.55 10.18 1.58
N LEU A 126 24.48 9.39 1.67
CA LEU A 126 23.33 9.70 2.53
C LEU A 126 23.73 9.76 4.01
N TRP A 127 24.57 8.83 4.48
CA TRP A 127 25.08 8.80 5.84
C TRP A 127 25.89 10.05 6.17
N ARG A 128 26.80 10.45 5.26
CA ARG A 128 27.56 11.70 5.43
C ARG A 128 26.65 12.94 5.40
N LYS A 129 25.63 12.95 4.56
CA LYS A 129 24.65 14.04 4.47
C LYS A 129 23.84 14.15 5.77
N ALA A 130 23.37 13.03 6.30
CA ALA A 130 22.64 12.98 7.56
C ALA A 130 23.50 13.50 8.73
N ASN A 131 24.78 13.11 8.81
CA ASN A 131 25.71 13.60 9.82
C ASN A 131 25.98 15.12 9.75
N LYS A 132 25.84 15.74 8.59
CA LYS A 132 26.01 17.20 8.37
C LYS A 132 24.74 18.00 8.69
N ASP A 133 23.57 17.38 8.64
CA ASP A 133 22.29 18.05 8.89
C ASP A 133 22.14 18.39 10.38
N LYS A 134 22.11 19.68 10.68
CA LYS A 134 21.97 20.20 12.07
C LYS A 134 20.54 20.66 12.38
N LYS A 135 19.69 20.72 11.35
CA LYS A 135 18.37 21.33 11.47
C LYS A 135 17.26 20.32 11.68
N HIS A 136 17.45 19.10 11.16
CA HIS A 136 16.42 18.08 11.14
C HIS A 136 16.84 16.85 11.93
N PHE A 137 15.86 16.15 12.47
CA PHE A 137 16.03 14.76 12.87
C PHE A 137 15.89 13.88 11.63
N THR A 138 16.96 13.19 11.27
CA THR A 138 17.04 12.49 9.97
C THR A 138 16.76 11.00 10.12
N TRP A 139 15.80 10.50 9.37
CA TRP A 139 15.48 9.08 9.23
C TRP A 139 16.00 8.58 7.90
N ILE A 140 16.95 7.66 7.93
CA ILE A 140 17.39 6.96 6.73
C ILE A 140 16.54 5.70 6.61
N VAL A 141 15.61 5.73 5.65
CA VAL A 141 14.60 4.67 5.45
C VAL A 141 15.05 3.74 4.33
N LEU A 142 15.23 2.47 4.68
CA LEU A 142 15.56 1.38 3.76
C LEU A 142 14.28 0.57 3.53
N ASP A 143 13.59 0.85 2.42
CA ASP A 143 12.31 0.23 2.04
C ASP A 143 12.55 -0.85 0.98
N GLY A 144 12.51 -2.10 1.41
CA GLY A 144 12.70 -3.23 0.51
C GLY A 144 12.98 -4.54 1.26
N PRO A 145 13.00 -5.67 0.54
CA PRO A 145 13.24 -6.97 1.15
C PRO A 145 14.65 -7.06 1.73
N VAL A 146 14.74 -7.76 2.86
CA VAL A 146 16.04 -8.08 3.47
C VAL A 146 16.80 -9.06 2.59
N ASP A 147 18.08 -8.77 2.41
CA ASP A 147 19.02 -9.63 1.70
C ASP A 147 20.32 -9.69 2.48
N ALA A 148 20.87 -10.87 2.69
CA ALA A 148 22.07 -11.09 3.46
C ALA A 148 23.27 -10.24 2.96
N ILE A 149 23.35 -9.99 1.64
CA ILE A 149 24.47 -9.27 1.03
C ILE A 149 24.59 -7.83 1.54
N TRP A 150 23.48 -7.08 1.54
CA TRP A 150 23.54 -5.66 1.95
C TRP A 150 23.34 -5.46 3.45
N ILE A 151 22.49 -6.30 4.09
CA ILE A 151 22.17 -6.11 5.52
C ILE A 151 23.35 -6.40 6.43
N GLU A 152 24.22 -7.36 6.09
CA GLU A 152 25.40 -7.69 6.87
C GLU A 152 26.42 -6.55 6.89
N ASN A 153 26.53 -5.79 5.80
CA ASN A 153 27.37 -4.59 5.76
C ASN A 153 26.86 -3.47 6.69
N MET A 154 25.61 -3.54 7.12
CA MET A 154 25.01 -2.59 8.06
C MET A 154 25.23 -2.97 9.52
N ASN A 155 25.76 -4.16 9.82
CA ASN A 155 25.90 -4.64 11.19
C ASN A 155 26.72 -3.67 12.07
N THR A 156 27.81 -3.11 11.54
CA THR A 156 28.64 -2.16 12.28
C THR A 156 27.97 -0.82 12.56
N VAL A 157 27.02 -0.42 11.68
CA VAL A 157 26.21 0.78 11.89
C VAL A 157 25.12 0.52 12.92
N MET A 158 24.54 -0.69 12.91
CA MET A 158 23.47 -1.08 13.83
C MET A 158 23.98 -1.41 15.24
N ASP A 159 25.27 -1.70 15.38
CA ASP A 159 25.92 -1.89 16.68
C ASP A 159 25.97 -0.58 17.48
N ASP A 160 26.18 -0.69 18.79
CA ASP A 160 26.33 0.46 19.69
C ASP A 160 27.45 1.40 19.28
N ASN A 161 28.45 0.92 18.53
CA ASN A 161 29.51 1.73 17.96
C ASN A 161 29.06 2.73 16.92
N LYS A 162 27.94 2.44 16.23
CA LYS A 162 27.31 3.31 15.21
C LYS A 162 28.27 3.79 14.13
N ILE A 163 29.11 2.91 13.61
CA ILE A 163 30.17 3.23 12.63
C ILE A 163 29.89 2.52 11.31
N LEU A 164 29.74 3.28 10.24
CA LEU A 164 29.75 2.73 8.89
C LEU A 164 31.19 2.48 8.47
N THR A 165 31.52 1.21 8.20
CA THR A 165 32.85 0.83 7.69
C THR A 165 32.73 0.50 6.20
N LEU A 166 33.52 1.17 5.37
CA LEU A 166 33.53 1.02 3.92
C LEU A 166 34.69 0.11 3.45
N ALA A 167 34.59 -0.40 2.23
CA ALA A 167 35.60 -1.30 1.66
C ALA A 167 36.98 -0.65 1.46
N ASN A 168 37.06 0.67 1.39
CA ASN A 168 38.30 1.44 1.38
C ASN A 168 38.90 1.68 2.77
N ASN A 169 38.40 0.99 3.81
CA ASN A 169 38.75 1.16 5.22
C ASN A 169 38.36 2.52 5.86
N ASP A 170 37.60 3.35 5.14
CA ASP A 170 37.03 4.55 5.74
C ASP A 170 35.97 4.18 6.78
N ARG A 171 35.99 4.85 7.92
CA ARG A 171 35.08 4.66 9.03
C ARG A 171 34.34 5.94 9.35
N ILE A 172 33.03 5.92 9.08
CA ILE A 172 32.17 7.08 9.24
C ILE A 172 31.26 6.88 10.44
N PRO A 173 31.62 7.44 11.62
CA PRO A 173 30.79 7.34 12.82
C PRO A 173 29.50 8.15 12.67
N MET A 174 28.46 7.76 13.40
CA MET A 174 27.30 8.61 13.64
C MET A 174 27.70 9.74 14.60
N LEU A 175 27.85 10.94 14.06
CA LEU A 175 28.35 12.08 14.82
C LEU A 175 27.29 12.73 15.73
N ARG A 176 26.01 12.40 15.52
CA ARG A 176 24.89 13.08 16.17
C ARG A 176 23.79 12.11 16.57
N PRO A 177 23.10 12.39 17.68
CA PRO A 177 21.96 11.59 18.12
C PRO A 177 20.70 11.81 17.28
N ASN A 178 20.73 12.68 16.27
CA ASN A 178 19.60 13.05 15.42
C ASN A 178 19.52 12.24 14.11
N VAL A 179 20.10 11.07 14.06
CA VAL A 179 20.02 10.14 12.93
C VAL A 179 19.51 8.79 13.40
N THR A 180 18.51 8.26 12.74
CA THR A 180 17.96 6.93 12.99
C THR A 180 17.92 6.14 11.69
N LEU A 181 18.30 4.86 11.74
CA LEU A 181 18.09 3.91 10.65
C LEU A 181 16.72 3.27 10.79
N HIS A 182 16.00 3.22 9.71
CA HIS A 182 14.68 2.63 9.67
C HIS A 182 14.56 1.66 8.50
N PHE A 183 14.14 0.44 8.76
CA PHE A 183 13.94 -0.60 7.76
C PHE A 183 12.45 -0.92 7.65
N GLU A 184 11.88 -0.80 6.46
CA GLU A 184 10.53 -1.25 6.14
C GLU A 184 10.63 -2.55 5.37
N VAL A 185 10.33 -3.68 6.02
CA VAL A 185 10.54 -5.02 5.46
C VAL A 185 9.26 -5.86 5.54
N GLU A 186 9.12 -6.80 4.64
CA GLU A 186 7.99 -7.72 4.65
C GLU A 186 8.18 -8.83 5.70
N ASP A 187 9.37 -9.44 5.70
CA ASP A 187 9.76 -10.49 6.64
C ASP A 187 11.27 -10.47 6.92
N LEU A 188 11.71 -11.32 7.84
CA LEU A 188 13.10 -11.44 8.27
C LEU A 188 13.73 -12.79 7.92
N ARG A 189 13.16 -13.56 7.00
CA ARG A 189 13.64 -14.91 6.67
C ARG A 189 15.10 -14.94 6.17
N ASN A 190 15.53 -13.86 5.50
CA ASN A 190 16.89 -13.72 4.98
C ASN A 190 17.81 -12.90 5.90
N ALA A 191 17.38 -12.55 7.11
CA ALA A 191 18.20 -11.85 8.08
C ALA A 191 18.89 -12.85 9.01
N SER A 192 20.18 -12.63 9.27
CA SER A 192 20.90 -13.44 10.28
C SER A 192 20.39 -13.12 11.69
N PRO A 193 20.46 -14.08 12.64
CA PRO A 193 20.12 -13.82 14.04
C PRO A 193 20.93 -12.65 14.63
N ALA A 194 22.17 -12.48 14.19
CA ALA A 194 23.03 -11.39 14.60
C ALA A 194 22.49 -10.01 14.18
N THR A 195 21.94 -9.90 12.97
CA THR A 195 21.30 -8.68 12.47
C THR A 195 20.00 -8.39 13.23
N VAL A 196 19.17 -9.43 13.42
CA VAL A 196 17.90 -9.33 14.13
C VAL A 196 18.06 -8.82 15.56
N SER A 197 19.11 -9.28 16.27
CA SER A 197 19.37 -8.88 17.67
C SER A 197 19.84 -7.42 17.84
N ARG A 198 20.34 -6.78 16.76
CA ARG A 198 20.84 -5.41 16.76
C ARG A 198 19.76 -4.36 16.55
N ALA A 199 18.69 -4.72 15.87
CA ALA A 199 17.60 -3.80 15.58
C ALA A 199 16.47 -3.86 16.61
N GLY A 200 15.78 -2.75 16.80
CA GLY A 200 14.49 -2.72 17.46
C GLY A 200 13.40 -3.18 16.48
N ILE A 201 12.75 -4.30 16.76
CA ILE A 201 11.79 -4.90 15.84
C ILE A 201 10.36 -4.62 16.30
N ILE A 202 9.53 -4.12 15.37
CA ILE A 202 8.11 -3.91 15.58
C ILE A 202 7.38 -4.63 14.46
N TYR A 203 6.59 -5.62 14.84
CA TYR A 203 5.76 -6.36 13.90
C TYR A 203 4.39 -5.69 13.73
N VAL A 204 3.99 -5.47 12.48
CA VAL A 204 2.68 -4.91 12.12
C VAL A 204 1.94 -5.98 11.31
N SER A 205 0.92 -6.56 11.92
CA SER A 205 0.13 -7.62 11.30
C SER A 205 -1.02 -7.06 10.45
N LEU A 206 -1.57 -7.91 9.57
CA LEU A 206 -2.81 -7.57 8.86
C LEU A 206 -4.00 -7.32 9.81
N GLN A 207 -3.97 -7.96 10.99
CA GLN A 207 -5.02 -7.83 12.00
C GLN A 207 -4.94 -6.52 12.78
N ASP A 208 -3.76 -5.87 12.79
CA ASP A 208 -3.57 -4.59 13.49
C ASP A 208 -4.33 -3.44 12.83
N LEU A 209 -4.56 -3.50 11.53
CA LEU A 209 -5.25 -2.45 10.78
C LEU A 209 -6.55 -2.94 10.13
N GLY A 210 -6.53 -4.10 9.44
CA GLY A 210 -7.61 -4.51 8.57
C GLY A 210 -7.74 -3.63 7.32
N TRP A 211 -8.83 -3.75 6.60
CA TRP A 211 -9.12 -2.95 5.40
C TRP A 211 -10.08 -1.77 5.67
N GLN A 212 -10.89 -1.85 6.71
CA GLN A 212 -11.96 -0.90 7.02
C GLN A 212 -11.46 0.54 7.21
N PRO A 213 -10.37 0.83 7.95
CA PRO A 213 -9.88 2.20 8.12
C PRO A 213 -9.49 2.87 6.80
N MET A 214 -8.91 2.12 5.86
CA MET A 214 -8.53 2.62 4.54
C MET A 214 -9.78 3.03 3.74
N VAL A 215 -10.80 2.16 3.70
CA VAL A 215 -12.08 2.46 3.03
C VAL A 215 -12.79 3.64 3.71
N THR A 216 -12.85 3.68 5.03
CA THR A 216 -13.47 4.78 5.79
C THR A 216 -12.79 6.12 5.48
N SER A 217 -11.46 6.14 5.39
CA SER A 217 -10.70 7.33 5.00
C SER A 217 -11.05 7.79 3.58
N TRP A 218 -11.20 6.87 2.65
CA TRP A 218 -11.62 7.19 1.29
C TRP A 218 -13.08 7.68 1.25
N LEU A 219 -14.00 7.03 1.95
CA LEU A 219 -15.40 7.45 2.05
C LEU A 219 -15.54 8.88 2.62
N ALA A 220 -14.64 9.30 3.51
CA ALA A 220 -14.62 10.65 4.03
C ALA A 220 -14.34 11.72 2.96
N THR A 221 -13.73 11.35 1.83
CA THR A 221 -13.52 12.27 0.69
C THR A 221 -14.75 12.39 -0.21
N ARG A 222 -15.73 11.47 -0.10
CA ARG A 222 -16.95 11.46 -0.89
C ARG A 222 -18.06 12.29 -0.24
N LYS A 223 -19.07 12.70 -1.01
CA LYS A 223 -20.10 13.65 -0.55
C LYS A 223 -21.52 13.18 -0.88
N GLY A 224 -22.47 13.64 -0.10
CA GLY A 224 -23.91 13.47 -0.35
C GLY A 224 -24.34 12.01 -0.47
N GLY A 225 -25.33 11.74 -1.32
CA GLY A 225 -25.91 10.41 -1.51
C GLY A 225 -24.92 9.35 -2.01
N GLU A 226 -23.86 9.75 -2.72
CA GLU A 226 -22.78 8.87 -3.12
C GLU A 226 -22.07 8.27 -1.90
N ARG A 227 -21.70 9.12 -0.94
CA ARG A 227 -21.07 8.67 0.31
C ARG A 227 -21.98 7.74 1.10
N ASP A 228 -23.26 8.07 1.19
CA ASP A 228 -24.22 7.29 1.98
C ASP A 228 -24.39 5.87 1.39
N GLU A 229 -24.54 5.78 0.07
CA GLU A 229 -24.67 4.49 -0.61
C GLU A 229 -23.38 3.66 -0.53
N LEU A 230 -22.24 4.27 -0.78
CA LEU A 230 -20.94 3.58 -0.64
C LEU A 230 -20.69 3.13 0.82
N THR A 231 -21.10 3.91 1.80
CA THR A 231 -21.00 3.52 3.23
C THR A 231 -21.84 2.28 3.51
N ARG A 232 -23.03 2.17 2.92
CA ARG A 232 -23.88 0.99 3.03
C ARG A 232 -23.24 -0.24 2.39
N LEU A 233 -22.68 -0.10 1.19
CA LEU A 233 -22.06 -1.20 0.44
C LEU A 233 -20.77 -1.74 1.11
N PHE A 234 -19.99 -0.87 1.74
CA PHE A 234 -18.77 -1.23 2.48
C PHE A 234 -19.01 -1.52 3.97
N ALA A 235 -20.26 -1.61 4.43
CA ALA A 235 -20.57 -1.88 5.83
C ALA A 235 -19.96 -3.22 6.30
N SER A 236 -19.69 -3.31 7.59
CA SER A 236 -19.05 -4.50 8.21
C SER A 236 -19.92 -5.77 8.16
N ASP A 237 -21.22 -5.60 8.01
CA ASP A 237 -22.24 -6.65 7.82
C ASP A 237 -22.77 -6.67 6.37
N GLY A 238 -22.08 -6.00 5.46
CA GLY A 238 -22.46 -5.84 4.06
C GLY A 238 -21.87 -6.91 3.13
N ILE A 239 -21.98 -6.62 1.84
CA ILE A 239 -21.56 -7.54 0.77
C ILE A 239 -20.05 -7.79 0.73
N VAL A 240 -19.20 -6.81 1.14
CA VAL A 240 -17.75 -6.92 1.04
C VAL A 240 -17.19 -8.02 1.92
N PRO A 241 -17.48 -8.08 3.24
CA PRO A 241 -17.02 -9.18 4.09
C PRO A 241 -17.53 -10.55 3.61
N ASP A 242 -18.80 -10.65 3.21
CA ASP A 242 -19.41 -11.89 2.73
C ASP A 242 -18.71 -12.41 1.47
N LEU A 243 -18.42 -11.52 0.51
CA LEU A 243 -17.72 -11.89 -0.72
C LEU A 243 -16.26 -12.27 -0.49
N LEU A 244 -15.55 -11.53 0.38
CA LEU A 244 -14.16 -11.86 0.72
C LEU A 244 -14.06 -13.20 1.44
N GLU A 245 -14.99 -13.51 2.34
CA GLU A 245 -15.05 -14.80 3.02
C GLU A 245 -15.37 -15.94 2.05
N PHE A 246 -16.35 -15.75 1.16
CA PHE A 246 -16.70 -16.71 0.13
C PHE A 246 -15.51 -17.01 -0.79
N ILE A 247 -14.83 -15.99 -1.31
CA ILE A 247 -13.67 -16.14 -2.18
C ILE A 247 -12.55 -16.88 -1.46
N GLY A 248 -12.29 -16.53 -0.20
CA GLY A 248 -11.23 -17.18 0.57
C GLY A 248 -11.48 -18.67 0.88
N ARG A 249 -12.75 -19.11 0.87
CA ARG A 249 -13.12 -20.51 1.17
C ARG A 249 -13.37 -21.36 -0.06
N GLU A 250 -13.99 -20.79 -1.10
CA GLU A 250 -14.57 -21.54 -2.22
C GLU A 250 -13.85 -21.34 -3.55
N CYS A 251 -12.93 -20.38 -3.62
CA CYS A 251 -12.27 -19.99 -4.87
C CYS A 251 -10.74 -20.07 -4.77
N ASN A 252 -10.11 -20.32 -5.93
CA ASN A 252 -8.67 -20.32 -6.09
C ASN A 252 -8.21 -18.99 -6.71
N MET A 253 -7.30 -18.31 -6.02
CA MET A 253 -6.70 -17.08 -6.53
C MET A 253 -5.44 -17.43 -7.34
N CYS A 254 -5.29 -16.85 -8.54
CA CYS A 254 -4.10 -17.00 -9.37
C CYS A 254 -2.82 -16.47 -8.69
N MET A 255 -2.98 -15.55 -7.74
CA MET A 255 -1.89 -15.00 -6.93
C MET A 255 -2.37 -14.70 -5.51
N ALA A 256 -1.46 -14.84 -4.55
CA ALA A 256 -1.75 -14.51 -3.17
C ALA A 256 -1.91 -12.99 -2.99
N CYS A 257 -3.09 -12.54 -2.59
CA CYS A 257 -3.39 -11.14 -2.30
C CYS A 257 -4.04 -10.98 -0.93
N THR A 258 -3.73 -9.86 -0.29
CA THR A 258 -4.37 -9.52 1.00
C THR A 258 -5.70 -8.80 0.75
N PRO A 259 -6.68 -8.92 1.65
CA PRO A 259 -7.95 -8.18 1.52
C PRO A 259 -7.76 -6.67 1.35
N ILE A 260 -6.79 -6.08 2.05
CA ILE A 260 -6.50 -4.65 1.93
C ILE A 260 -5.97 -4.29 0.54
N SER A 261 -5.13 -5.13 -0.08
CA SER A 261 -4.64 -4.89 -1.44
C SER A 261 -5.76 -4.97 -2.47
N LEU A 262 -6.64 -5.97 -2.35
CA LEU A 262 -7.80 -6.14 -3.22
C LEU A 262 -8.75 -4.95 -3.13
N LEU A 263 -9.11 -4.55 -1.91
CA LEU A 263 -10.02 -3.43 -1.71
C LEU A 263 -9.39 -2.06 -2.01
N SER A 264 -8.06 -1.92 -1.89
CA SER A 264 -7.37 -0.74 -2.40
C SER A 264 -7.52 -0.60 -3.92
N SER A 265 -7.41 -1.72 -4.64
CA SER A 265 -7.66 -1.74 -6.09
C SER A 265 -9.12 -1.46 -6.41
N THR A 266 -10.07 -2.01 -5.61
CA THR A 266 -11.50 -1.73 -5.75
C THR A 266 -11.80 -0.23 -5.60
N VAL A 267 -11.29 0.37 -4.54
CA VAL A 267 -11.45 1.81 -4.29
C VAL A 267 -10.88 2.63 -5.44
N THR A 268 -9.69 2.29 -5.94
CA THR A 268 -9.07 2.99 -7.07
C THR A 268 -9.92 2.89 -8.35
N LEU A 269 -10.36 1.69 -8.70
CA LEU A 269 -11.18 1.50 -9.90
C LEU A 269 -12.55 2.18 -9.77
N LEU A 270 -13.16 2.07 -8.59
CA LEU A 270 -14.44 2.70 -8.30
C LEU A 270 -14.35 4.24 -8.32
N GLU A 271 -13.25 4.81 -7.82
CA GLU A 271 -12.97 6.24 -7.91
C GLU A 271 -12.93 6.71 -9.37
N ALA A 272 -12.20 6.00 -10.23
CA ALA A 272 -12.14 6.32 -11.65
C ALA A 272 -13.49 6.26 -12.33
N LEU A 273 -14.30 5.24 -12.02
CA LEU A 273 -15.65 5.07 -12.54
C LEU A 273 -16.57 6.21 -12.09
N LEU A 274 -16.61 6.49 -10.79
CA LEU A 274 -17.46 7.55 -10.25
C LEU A 274 -17.09 8.94 -10.82
N ASP A 275 -15.80 9.20 -10.99
CA ASP A 275 -15.32 10.46 -11.59
C ASP A 275 -15.67 10.56 -13.08
N ALA A 276 -15.62 9.45 -13.84
CA ALA A 276 -16.00 9.42 -15.23
C ALA A 276 -17.50 9.67 -15.40
N PHE A 277 -18.32 8.93 -14.66
CA PHE A 277 -19.78 9.02 -14.71
C PHE A 277 -20.30 10.36 -14.16
N GLY A 278 -19.70 10.88 -13.08
CA GLY A 278 -20.10 12.13 -12.48
C GLY A 278 -19.88 13.36 -13.36
N LYS A 279 -18.93 13.30 -14.32
CA LYS A 279 -18.72 14.37 -15.29
C LYS A 279 -19.87 14.51 -16.28
N GLU A 280 -20.51 13.40 -16.63
CA GLU A 280 -21.58 13.37 -17.63
C GLU A 280 -22.98 13.53 -17.02
N ALA A 281 -23.22 12.88 -15.86
CA ALA A 281 -24.58 12.78 -15.29
C ALA A 281 -24.87 13.74 -14.12
N GLY A 282 -23.85 14.40 -13.54
CA GLY A 282 -24.02 15.17 -12.31
C GLY A 282 -24.13 14.26 -11.08
N ALA A 283 -25.21 14.40 -10.29
CA ALA A 283 -25.44 13.53 -9.14
C ALA A 283 -25.86 12.13 -9.59
N LEU A 284 -25.07 11.10 -9.22
CA LEU A 284 -25.34 9.72 -9.58
C LEU A 284 -26.48 9.14 -8.74
N ASP A 285 -27.35 8.36 -9.38
CA ASP A 285 -28.38 7.57 -8.72
C ASP A 285 -27.76 6.39 -7.96
N GLN A 286 -28.43 5.95 -6.88
CA GLN A 286 -28.00 4.82 -6.04
C GLN A 286 -27.82 3.53 -6.84
N GLN A 287 -28.70 3.28 -7.83
CA GLN A 287 -28.60 2.10 -8.69
C GLN A 287 -27.33 2.13 -9.57
N VAL A 288 -27.00 3.30 -10.10
CA VAL A 288 -25.77 3.47 -10.89
C VAL A 288 -24.54 3.27 -10.00
N ILE A 289 -24.50 3.88 -8.83
CA ILE A 289 -23.40 3.70 -7.88
C ILE A 289 -23.22 2.22 -7.52
N GLY A 290 -24.29 1.53 -7.24
CA GLY A 290 -24.26 0.11 -6.91
C GLY A 290 -23.80 -0.77 -8.08
N ARG A 291 -24.20 -0.47 -9.32
CA ARG A 291 -23.72 -1.18 -10.52
C ARG A 291 -22.21 -0.95 -10.73
N LEU A 292 -21.73 0.28 -10.57
CA LEU A 292 -20.32 0.61 -10.65
C LEU A 292 -19.50 -0.09 -9.55
N PHE A 293 -20.08 -0.18 -8.35
CA PHE A 293 -19.48 -0.94 -7.25
C PHE A 293 -19.35 -2.43 -7.59
N VAL A 294 -20.40 -3.06 -8.11
CA VAL A 294 -20.35 -4.47 -8.56
C VAL A 294 -19.28 -4.63 -9.63
N TYR A 295 -19.24 -3.74 -10.62
CA TYR A 295 -18.22 -3.77 -11.67
C TYR A 295 -16.81 -3.68 -11.07
N ALA A 296 -16.57 -2.76 -10.16
CA ALA A 296 -15.26 -2.64 -9.50
C ALA A 296 -14.90 -3.91 -8.73
N MET A 297 -15.83 -4.48 -7.96
CA MET A 297 -15.60 -5.70 -7.17
C MET A 297 -15.26 -6.92 -8.02
N ILE A 298 -15.97 -7.16 -9.11
CA ILE A 298 -15.70 -8.31 -9.98
C ILE A 298 -14.36 -8.20 -10.71
N TRP A 299 -13.90 -6.98 -11.03
CA TRP A 299 -12.63 -6.79 -11.74
C TRP A 299 -11.42 -6.58 -10.85
N THR A 300 -11.61 -6.44 -9.55
CA THR A 300 -10.52 -6.31 -8.59
C THR A 300 -10.47 -7.49 -7.62
N VAL A 301 -11.49 -7.68 -6.79
CA VAL A 301 -11.52 -8.76 -5.79
C VAL A 301 -11.65 -10.12 -6.46
N ALA A 302 -12.55 -10.25 -7.42
CA ALA A 302 -12.79 -11.50 -8.14
C ALA A 302 -12.06 -11.58 -9.50
N GLY A 303 -11.41 -10.51 -9.95
CA GLY A 303 -10.64 -10.48 -11.19
C GLY A 303 -9.40 -11.36 -11.17
N ILE A 304 -8.86 -11.64 -9.99
CA ILE A 304 -7.67 -12.50 -9.77
C ILE A 304 -8.01 -13.99 -9.70
N LEU A 305 -9.26 -14.37 -9.87
CA LEU A 305 -9.70 -15.76 -9.79
C LEU A 305 -9.51 -16.49 -11.13
N GLU A 306 -9.35 -17.81 -11.05
CA GLU A 306 -9.41 -18.68 -12.22
C GLU A 306 -10.79 -18.58 -12.91
N ALA A 307 -10.83 -18.88 -14.20
CA ALA A 307 -12.04 -18.69 -15.00
C ALA A 307 -13.27 -19.44 -14.45
N ASP A 308 -13.08 -20.69 -14.00
CA ASP A 308 -14.15 -21.51 -13.45
C ASP A 308 -14.71 -20.93 -12.13
N ASP A 309 -13.87 -20.29 -11.35
CA ASP A 309 -14.29 -19.71 -10.08
C ASP A 309 -15.02 -18.36 -10.25
N ARG A 310 -14.83 -17.66 -11.39
CA ARG A 310 -15.63 -16.47 -11.74
C ARG A 310 -17.10 -16.79 -11.88
N ALA A 311 -17.44 -17.97 -12.44
CA ALA A 311 -18.83 -18.43 -12.51
C ALA A 311 -19.44 -18.69 -11.11
N LYS A 312 -18.65 -19.17 -10.15
CA LYS A 312 -19.08 -19.30 -8.75
C LYS A 312 -19.41 -17.95 -8.12
N VAL A 313 -18.57 -16.94 -8.39
CA VAL A 313 -18.80 -15.57 -7.91
C VAL A 313 -20.07 -14.98 -8.53
N ASP A 314 -20.31 -15.15 -9.83
CA ASP A 314 -21.55 -14.72 -10.47
C ASP A 314 -22.78 -15.36 -9.80
N ALA A 315 -22.75 -16.69 -9.60
CA ALA A 315 -23.82 -17.40 -8.91
C ALA A 315 -24.02 -16.89 -7.45
N LYS A 316 -22.93 -16.61 -6.72
CA LYS A 316 -22.98 -16.04 -5.37
C LYS A 316 -23.63 -14.67 -5.39
N LEU A 317 -23.21 -13.75 -6.27
CA LEU A 317 -23.78 -12.41 -6.40
C LEU A 317 -25.30 -12.43 -6.71
N ARG A 318 -25.77 -13.44 -7.45
CA ARG A 318 -27.19 -13.64 -7.77
C ARG A 318 -27.98 -14.34 -6.67
N SER A 319 -27.34 -14.80 -5.60
CA SER A 319 -28.05 -15.40 -4.47
C SER A 319 -28.99 -14.38 -3.82
N LYS A 320 -30.10 -14.86 -3.24
CA LYS A 320 -31.08 -13.99 -2.56
C LYS A 320 -30.46 -13.13 -1.44
N GLU A 321 -29.47 -13.65 -0.77
CA GLU A 321 -28.75 -12.97 0.31
C GLU A 321 -27.91 -11.82 -0.23
N CYS A 322 -27.07 -12.11 -1.23
CA CYS A 322 -26.23 -11.08 -1.85
C CYS A 322 -27.06 -10.03 -2.59
N ALA A 323 -28.11 -10.44 -3.32
CA ALA A 323 -29.01 -9.51 -4.00
C ALA A 323 -29.66 -8.52 -3.01
N LYS A 324 -30.01 -8.98 -1.81
CA LYS A 324 -30.54 -8.11 -0.74
C LYS A 324 -29.49 -7.14 -0.20
N LEU A 325 -28.25 -7.60 -0.03
CA LEU A 325 -27.14 -6.77 0.45
C LEU A 325 -26.71 -5.74 -0.59
N LEU A 326 -26.67 -6.13 -1.85
CA LEU A 326 -26.35 -5.22 -2.96
C LEU A 326 -27.43 -4.16 -3.15
N GLY A 327 -28.70 -4.56 -3.15
CA GLY A 327 -29.84 -3.67 -3.45
C GLY A 327 -29.83 -3.15 -4.88
N VAL A 328 -29.15 -3.85 -5.80
CA VAL A 328 -28.92 -3.46 -7.19
C VAL A 328 -29.26 -4.61 -8.11
N GLU A 329 -29.87 -4.32 -9.24
CA GLU A 329 -30.15 -5.31 -10.27
C GLU A 329 -28.89 -5.63 -11.09
N LEU A 330 -28.55 -6.91 -11.14
CA LEU A 330 -27.51 -7.44 -12.00
C LEU A 330 -28.03 -7.61 -13.44
N PRO A 331 -27.14 -7.65 -14.45
CA PRO A 331 -27.57 -7.86 -15.82
C PRO A 331 -28.29 -9.21 -15.98
N ASP A 332 -29.34 -9.22 -16.80
CA ASP A 332 -30.00 -10.45 -17.17
C ASP A 332 -29.12 -11.23 -18.15
N THR A 333 -28.58 -12.36 -17.70
CA THR A 333 -27.62 -13.16 -18.47
C THR A 333 -28.22 -14.45 -18.94
N GLN A 334 -27.85 -14.85 -20.15
CA GLN A 334 -28.16 -16.18 -20.70
C GLN A 334 -26.86 -16.98 -20.74
N ALA A 335 -26.91 -18.22 -20.26
CA ALA A 335 -25.72 -19.08 -20.29
C ALA A 335 -25.16 -19.17 -21.74
N PRO A 336 -23.85 -19.05 -21.93
CA PRO A 336 -22.78 -19.13 -20.90
C PRO A 336 -22.37 -17.80 -20.26
N ASP A 337 -23.04 -16.69 -20.56
CA ASP A 337 -22.66 -15.37 -20.10
C ASP A 337 -22.84 -15.21 -18.57
N THR A 338 -21.98 -14.43 -17.97
CA THR A 338 -21.96 -14.05 -16.56
C THR A 338 -21.95 -12.53 -16.44
N VAL A 339 -21.87 -11.98 -15.22
CA VAL A 339 -21.76 -10.53 -15.01
C VAL A 339 -20.47 -9.94 -15.63
N TYR A 340 -19.46 -10.77 -15.88
CA TYR A 340 -18.18 -10.32 -16.47
C TYR A 340 -18.26 -9.94 -17.94
N GLU A 341 -19.29 -10.37 -18.65
CA GLU A 341 -19.55 -10.02 -20.05
C GLU A 341 -20.24 -8.66 -20.19
N TYR A 342 -20.49 -7.96 -19.06
CA TYR A 342 -21.18 -6.67 -19.04
C TYR A 342 -20.34 -5.57 -18.44
N ARG A 343 -20.62 -4.34 -18.85
CA ARG A 343 -20.19 -3.10 -18.24
C ARG A 343 -21.37 -2.18 -17.98
N VAL A 344 -21.16 -1.16 -17.16
CA VAL A 344 -22.13 -0.08 -17.01
C VAL A 344 -21.87 0.95 -18.11
N ASP A 345 -22.91 1.37 -18.82
CA ASP A 345 -22.82 2.38 -19.87
C ASP A 345 -22.88 3.79 -19.26
N GLU A 346 -21.97 4.67 -19.68
CA GLU A 346 -21.80 6.01 -19.09
C GLU A 346 -23.00 6.91 -19.34
N ALA A 347 -23.67 6.75 -20.50
CA ALA A 347 -24.80 7.59 -20.89
C ALA A 347 -26.13 7.19 -20.21
N SER A 348 -26.37 5.88 -20.09
CA SER A 348 -27.65 5.36 -19.55
C SER A 348 -27.58 4.91 -18.10
N GLY A 349 -26.39 4.63 -17.57
CA GLY A 349 -26.20 3.99 -16.26
C GLY A 349 -26.64 2.52 -16.21
N GLU A 350 -27.00 1.91 -17.37
CA GLU A 350 -27.49 0.55 -17.47
C GLU A 350 -26.38 -0.45 -17.84
N TRP A 351 -26.64 -1.74 -17.57
CA TRP A 351 -25.74 -2.80 -17.99
C TRP A 351 -25.78 -2.99 -19.53
N VAL A 352 -24.62 -2.96 -20.15
CA VAL A 352 -24.44 -3.18 -21.59
C VAL A 352 -23.39 -4.25 -21.81
N HIS A 353 -23.73 -5.21 -22.68
CA HIS A 353 -22.82 -6.31 -23.04
C HIS A 353 -21.63 -5.79 -23.85
N TRP A 354 -20.41 -6.29 -23.56
CA TRP A 354 -19.15 -5.88 -24.19
C TRP A 354 -19.13 -6.03 -25.72
N VAL A 355 -19.88 -7.02 -26.27
CA VAL A 355 -20.00 -7.21 -27.73
C VAL A 355 -20.44 -5.93 -28.44
N ARG A 356 -21.30 -5.10 -27.81
CA ARG A 356 -21.76 -3.84 -28.39
C ARG A 356 -20.70 -2.75 -28.44
N GLN A 357 -19.59 -2.95 -27.77
CA GLN A 357 -18.46 -2.00 -27.69
C GLN A 357 -17.34 -2.34 -28.67
N ILE A 358 -17.42 -3.48 -29.37
CA ILE A 358 -16.40 -3.87 -30.32
C ILE A 358 -16.54 -2.97 -31.56
N PRO A 359 -15.53 -2.17 -31.92
CA PRO A 359 -15.57 -1.32 -33.09
C PRO A 359 -15.62 -2.17 -34.34
N ALA A 360 -16.36 -1.71 -35.39
CA ALA A 360 -16.33 -2.33 -36.68
C ALA A 360 -14.94 -2.24 -37.30
N ILE A 361 -14.46 -3.35 -37.85
CA ILE A 361 -13.15 -3.40 -38.52
C ILE A 361 -13.34 -3.09 -40.00
N GLU A 362 -12.66 -2.06 -40.47
CA GLU A 362 -12.44 -1.83 -41.87
C GLU A 362 -11.17 -2.54 -42.34
N LEU A 363 -11.31 -3.65 -43.06
CA LEU A 363 -10.16 -4.35 -43.58
C LEU A 363 -9.58 -3.57 -44.79
N PRO A 364 -8.22 -3.40 -44.84
CA PRO A 364 -7.56 -2.81 -45.99
C PRO A 364 -7.92 -3.61 -47.28
N GLN A 365 -8.18 -2.93 -48.36
CA GLN A 365 -8.54 -3.57 -49.63
C GLN A 365 -7.38 -3.59 -50.63
N GLY A 366 -7.36 -4.55 -51.58
CA GLY A 366 -6.40 -4.63 -52.66
C GLY A 366 -4.99 -4.94 -52.25
N LYS A 367 -3.99 -4.30 -52.91
CA LYS A 367 -2.56 -4.52 -52.64
C LYS A 367 -2.11 -4.12 -51.24
N ASP A 368 -2.84 -3.24 -50.58
CA ASP A 368 -2.54 -2.80 -49.21
C ASP A 368 -2.80 -3.90 -48.18
N LEU A 369 -3.69 -4.88 -48.45
CA LEU A 369 -3.96 -6.00 -47.57
C LEU A 369 -2.70 -6.83 -47.34
N GLY A 370 -1.95 -7.15 -48.41
CA GLY A 370 -0.73 -7.96 -48.30
C GLY A 370 0.38 -7.29 -47.47
N ASN A 371 0.55 -5.98 -47.64
CA ASN A 371 1.59 -5.20 -46.96
C ASN A 371 1.26 -4.88 -45.50
N LYS A 372 -0.04 -4.80 -45.16
CA LYS A 372 -0.51 -4.41 -43.82
C LYS A 372 -1.10 -5.58 -43.01
N PHE A 373 -1.12 -6.78 -43.56
CA PHE A 373 -1.75 -7.95 -42.91
C PHE A 373 -1.21 -8.18 -41.50
N ALA A 374 0.11 -8.10 -41.32
CA ALA A 374 0.78 -8.29 -40.02
C ALA A 374 0.50 -7.18 -39.00
N THR A 375 -0.06 -6.05 -39.43
CA THR A 375 -0.37 -4.89 -38.57
C THR A 375 -1.87 -4.75 -38.27
N ILE A 376 -2.71 -5.66 -38.82
CA ILE A 376 -4.15 -5.65 -38.55
C ILE A 376 -4.40 -6.16 -37.14
N LEU A 377 -4.88 -5.29 -36.29
CA LEU A 377 -5.32 -5.63 -34.94
C LEU A 377 -6.85 -5.84 -34.99
N VAL A 378 -7.27 -7.05 -34.71
CA VAL A 378 -8.70 -7.39 -34.62
C VAL A 378 -9.16 -7.14 -33.18
N PRO A 379 -10.04 -6.17 -32.92
CA PRO A 379 -10.56 -5.95 -31.60
C PRO A 379 -11.42 -7.15 -31.17
N THR A 380 -11.14 -7.65 -29.99
CA THR A 380 -11.89 -8.70 -29.31
C THR A 380 -12.57 -8.14 -28.08
N ILE A 381 -13.50 -8.87 -27.49
CA ILE A 381 -14.12 -8.50 -26.20
C ILE A 381 -13.02 -8.24 -25.17
N ASP A 382 -12.04 -9.13 -25.08
CA ASP A 382 -10.95 -9.02 -24.11
C ASP A 382 -10.09 -7.77 -24.32
N SER A 383 -9.72 -7.46 -25.59
CA SER A 383 -8.91 -6.28 -25.88
C SER A 383 -9.64 -4.99 -25.53
N VAL A 384 -10.91 -4.86 -25.90
CA VAL A 384 -11.73 -3.68 -25.60
C VAL A 384 -11.96 -3.51 -24.11
N ARG A 385 -12.24 -4.60 -23.39
CA ARG A 385 -12.42 -4.62 -21.95
C ARG A 385 -11.14 -4.22 -21.21
N ASN A 386 -10.01 -4.79 -21.61
CA ASN A 386 -8.71 -4.48 -21.01
C ASN A 386 -8.32 -3.03 -21.27
N GLU A 387 -8.52 -2.52 -22.48
CA GLU A 387 -8.27 -1.12 -22.84
C GLU A 387 -9.11 -0.17 -21.97
N TYR A 388 -10.40 -0.46 -21.78
CA TYR A 388 -11.27 0.33 -20.91
C TYR A 388 -10.80 0.36 -19.46
N THR A 389 -10.50 -0.80 -18.88
CA THR A 389 -10.06 -0.92 -17.47
C THR A 389 -8.70 -0.26 -17.25
N LEU A 390 -7.78 -0.42 -18.22
CA LEU A 390 -6.48 0.26 -18.22
C LEU A 390 -6.66 1.78 -18.32
N GLY A 391 -7.52 2.25 -19.21
CA GLY A 391 -7.82 3.66 -19.41
C GLY A 391 -8.31 4.33 -18.12
N LEU A 392 -9.18 3.67 -17.37
CA LEU A 392 -9.64 4.13 -16.06
C LEU A 392 -8.48 4.28 -15.05
N SER A 393 -7.59 3.29 -14.97
CA SER A 393 -6.45 3.35 -14.05
C SER A 393 -5.46 4.46 -14.45
N VAL A 394 -5.19 4.61 -15.74
CA VAL A 394 -4.31 5.64 -16.28
C VAL A 394 -4.88 7.05 -16.06
N SER A 395 -6.19 7.23 -16.15
CA SER A 395 -6.85 8.53 -15.91
C SER A 395 -6.62 9.08 -14.50
N LEU A 396 -6.42 8.20 -13.52
CA LEU A 396 -6.06 8.54 -12.14
C LEU A 396 -4.54 8.62 -11.92
N GLY A 397 -3.71 8.44 -12.94
CA GLY A 397 -2.25 8.40 -12.82
C GLY A 397 -1.76 7.20 -11.98
N ARG A 398 -2.52 6.12 -11.91
CA ARG A 398 -2.17 4.91 -11.16
C ARG A 398 -1.36 3.95 -12.03
N PRO A 399 -0.26 3.39 -11.49
CA PRO A 399 0.51 2.37 -12.20
C PRO A 399 -0.32 1.09 -12.36
N VAL A 400 -0.19 0.44 -13.50
CA VAL A 400 -0.83 -0.85 -13.80
C VAL A 400 0.24 -1.87 -14.15
N LEU A 401 0.12 -3.06 -13.59
CA LEU A 401 0.95 -4.21 -13.92
C LEU A 401 0.12 -5.17 -14.79
N LEU A 402 0.67 -5.55 -15.96
CA LEU A 402 0.07 -6.48 -16.92
C LEU A 402 0.76 -7.84 -16.87
#